data_41d52b9264b7412e15c36e3799cf0c9f
#
_entry.id   41d52b9264b7412e15c36e3799cf0c9f
#
_cell.length_a   1.000
_cell.length_b   1.000
_cell.length_c   1.000
_cell.angle_alpha   90.00
_cell.angle_beta   90.00
_cell.angle_gamma   90.00
#
_symmetry.space_group_name_H-M   'P 1'
#
loop_
_entity.id
_entity.type
_entity.pdbx_description
1 polymer ?
#
loop_
_entity_poly.entity_id
_entity_poly.type
_entity_poly.pdbx_seq_one_letter_code
_entity_poly.pdbx_strand_id
1 'polypeptide(L)'
;AASDVYKRQEDTVFVELKKKFKGVVYKRRAAMGARDAAEYLAGGRAAPGDGQVTREIDWFLKTHEVRPRAFIACDREAYAGRGDGELRITFDENIRWRAEELDLTCGDGGESILPQGSVLMEIKLPEAAPLWLAEMLSENRLFPAGFSKYGECYKANLINGVIFSV
;
A
#
# COMPACT_ATOMS: atom_id res chain seq x y z
N ALA A 1 -18.94 0.03 1.71
CA ALA A 1 -17.75 0.56 2.39
C ALA A 1 -17.14 -0.54 3.23
N ALA A 2 -15.95 -0.98 2.91
CA ALA A 2 -15.22 -1.89 3.77
C ALA A 2 -14.49 -1.03 4.80
N SER A 3 -14.98 -0.99 6.03
CA SER A 3 -14.25 -0.41 7.13
C SER A 3 -13.37 -1.49 7.75
N ASP A 4 -12.10 -1.52 7.39
CA ASP A 4 -11.10 -2.29 8.11
C ASP A 4 -10.48 -1.42 9.18
N VAL A 5 -11.08 -1.41 10.34
CA VAL A 5 -10.68 -0.43 11.34
C VAL A 5 -9.47 -0.89 12.14
N TYR A 6 -9.28 -2.14 12.43
CA TYR A 6 -8.11 -2.66 13.14
C TYR A 6 -7.82 -4.09 12.69
N LYS A 7 -6.58 -4.39 12.38
CA LYS A 7 -6.19 -5.78 12.13
C LYS A 7 -6.05 -6.49 13.49
N ARG A 8 -6.88 -7.51 13.71
CA ARG A 8 -6.72 -8.42 14.84
C ARG A 8 -5.60 -9.41 14.52
N GLN A 9 -5.03 -10.03 15.53
CA GLN A 9 -3.97 -11.04 15.34
C GLN A 9 -4.40 -12.22 14.46
N GLU A 10 -5.69 -12.50 14.41
CA GLU A 10 -6.31 -13.57 13.62
C GLU A 10 -6.70 -13.14 12.21
N ASP A 11 -6.66 -11.84 11.89
CA ASP A 11 -7.05 -11.33 10.58
C ASP A 11 -6.06 -11.78 9.50
N THR A 12 -6.60 -12.07 8.32
CA THR A 12 -5.77 -12.35 7.15
C THR A 12 -5.12 -11.06 6.64
N VAL A 13 -3.81 -11.11 6.49
CA VAL A 13 -3.00 -10.06 5.87
C VAL A 13 -2.27 -10.61 4.64
N PHE A 14 -1.76 -9.71 3.81
CA PHE A 14 -0.96 -10.06 2.65
C PHE A 14 0.46 -9.55 2.81
N VAL A 15 1.42 -10.47 2.83
CA VAL A 15 2.84 -10.11 2.65
C VAL A 15 3.09 -10.00 1.15
N GLU A 16 3.49 -8.83 0.71
CA GLU A 16 3.56 -8.47 -0.70
C GLU A 16 4.97 -8.06 -1.10
N LEU A 17 5.49 -8.68 -2.15
CA LEU A 17 6.72 -8.29 -2.81
C LEU A 17 6.38 -7.50 -4.08
N LYS A 18 6.82 -6.24 -4.12
CA LYS A 18 6.61 -5.34 -5.25
C LYS A 18 7.95 -5.01 -5.89
N LYS A 19 8.13 -5.39 -7.15
CA LYS A 19 9.34 -5.14 -7.93
C LYS A 19 9.00 -4.26 -9.13
N LYS A 20 9.88 -3.33 -9.47
CA LYS A 20 9.78 -2.53 -10.70
C LYS A 20 10.95 -2.90 -11.61
N PHE A 21 10.65 -3.36 -12.81
CA PHE A 21 11.65 -3.68 -13.81
C PHE A 21 11.25 -3.12 -15.17
N LYS A 22 12.12 -2.35 -15.80
CA LYS A 22 11.88 -1.69 -17.09
C LYS A 22 10.54 -0.94 -17.18
N GLY A 23 10.18 -0.22 -16.11
CA GLY A 23 8.92 0.52 -16.03
C GLY A 23 7.69 -0.32 -15.62
N VAL A 24 7.76 -1.64 -15.69
CA VAL A 24 6.67 -2.54 -15.32
C VAL A 24 6.75 -2.88 -13.83
N VAL A 25 5.61 -2.82 -13.15
CA VAL A 25 5.49 -3.21 -11.74
C VAL A 25 4.96 -4.63 -11.63
N TYR A 26 5.76 -5.48 -11.02
CA TYR A 26 5.39 -6.87 -10.67
C TYR A 26 5.01 -6.91 -9.20
N LYS A 27 3.89 -7.53 -8.91
CA LYS A 27 3.32 -7.65 -7.58
C LYS A 27 3.02 -9.11 -7.28
N ARG A 28 3.63 -9.66 -6.23
CA ARG A 28 3.42 -11.03 -5.75
C ARG A 28 3.04 -10.96 -4.29
N ARG A 29 2.01 -11.69 -3.89
CA ARG A 29 1.53 -11.66 -2.51
C ARG A 29 1.23 -13.06 -1.98
N ALA A 30 1.51 -13.28 -0.70
CA ALA A 30 1.12 -14.44 0.07
C ALA A 30 0.16 -14.00 1.17
N ALA A 31 -0.94 -14.75 1.34
CA ALA A 31 -1.90 -14.52 2.42
C ALA A 31 -1.47 -15.30 3.66
N MET A 32 -1.57 -14.70 4.84
CA MET A 32 -1.27 -15.35 6.11
C MET A 32 -1.96 -14.62 7.27
N GLY A 33 -2.01 -15.20 8.45
CA GLY A 33 -2.50 -14.50 9.66
C GLY A 33 -1.61 -13.31 10.00
N ALA A 34 -2.19 -12.25 10.57
CA ALA A 34 -1.43 -11.04 10.92
C ALA A 34 -0.29 -11.33 11.90
N ARG A 35 -0.50 -12.19 12.88
CA ARG A 35 0.52 -12.64 13.81
C ARG A 35 1.65 -13.39 13.10
N ASP A 36 1.31 -14.37 12.25
CA ASP A 36 2.30 -15.12 11.49
C ASP A 36 3.12 -14.21 10.58
N ALA A 37 2.49 -13.22 9.96
CA ALA A 37 3.17 -12.23 9.13
C ALA A 37 4.16 -11.38 9.93
N ALA A 38 3.77 -10.93 11.13
CA ALA A 38 4.64 -10.14 12.01
C ALA A 38 5.85 -10.97 12.46
N GLU A 39 5.65 -12.20 12.94
CA GLU A 39 6.72 -13.12 13.36
C GLU A 39 7.66 -13.48 12.18
N TYR A 40 7.09 -13.71 11.00
CA TYR A 40 7.84 -13.99 9.78
C TYR A 40 8.73 -12.83 9.34
N LEU A 41 8.17 -11.62 9.27
CA LEU A 41 8.91 -10.43 8.86
C LEU A 41 9.95 -9.98 9.89
N ALA A 42 9.75 -10.30 11.16
CA ALA A 42 10.74 -10.09 12.22
C ALA A 42 11.91 -11.11 12.16
N GLY A 43 11.85 -12.11 11.28
CA GLY A 43 12.87 -13.16 11.17
C GLY A 43 12.78 -14.23 12.26
N GLY A 44 11.74 -14.21 13.09
CA GLY A 44 11.53 -15.16 14.19
C GLY A 44 10.91 -16.50 13.77
N ARG A 45 10.37 -16.61 12.59
CA ARG A 45 9.69 -17.81 12.11
C ARG A 45 9.88 -18.00 10.61
N ALA A 46 9.87 -19.25 10.15
CA ALA A 46 9.79 -19.56 8.72
C ALA A 46 8.43 -19.13 8.15
N ALA A 47 8.40 -18.78 6.87
CA ALA A 47 7.17 -18.43 6.19
C ALA A 47 6.11 -19.53 6.35
N PRO A 48 4.85 -19.19 6.64
CA PRO A 48 3.78 -20.17 6.63
C PRO A 48 3.50 -20.61 5.19
N GLY A 49 3.80 -21.87 4.90
CA GLY A 49 3.60 -22.47 3.58
C GLY A 49 4.86 -22.47 2.70
N ASP A 50 4.84 -23.31 1.67
CA ASP A 50 5.96 -23.57 0.76
C ASP A 50 5.71 -23.11 -0.69
N GLY A 51 4.73 -22.25 -0.90
CA GLY A 51 4.35 -21.73 -2.20
C GLY A 51 5.50 -20.97 -2.91
N GLN A 52 5.46 -20.91 -4.23
CA GLN A 52 6.46 -20.21 -5.03
C GLN A 52 6.63 -18.74 -4.56
N VAL A 53 5.52 -18.04 -4.31
CA VAL A 53 5.55 -16.65 -3.88
C VAL A 53 6.23 -16.50 -2.52
N THR A 54 5.94 -17.42 -1.61
CA THR A 54 6.57 -17.42 -0.27
C THR A 54 8.07 -17.63 -0.38
N ARG A 55 8.53 -18.56 -1.24
CA ARG A 55 9.98 -18.76 -1.50
C ARG A 55 10.65 -17.53 -2.12
N GLU A 56 9.95 -16.80 -3.01
CA GLU A 56 10.46 -15.56 -3.58
C GLU A 56 10.61 -14.46 -2.49
N ILE A 57 9.65 -14.37 -1.59
CA ILE A 57 9.71 -13.43 -0.45
C ILE A 57 10.84 -13.82 0.50
N ASP A 58 10.96 -15.11 0.84
CA ASP A 58 12.05 -15.63 1.67
C ASP A 58 13.43 -15.29 1.10
N TRP A 59 13.61 -15.54 -0.19
CA TRP A 59 14.85 -15.21 -0.86
C TRP A 59 15.16 -13.72 -0.77
N PHE A 60 14.14 -12.89 -0.98
CA PHE A 60 14.29 -11.43 -0.90
C PHE A 60 14.67 -10.97 0.50
N LEU A 61 14.00 -11.50 1.54
CA LEU A 61 14.30 -11.17 2.94
C LEU A 61 15.70 -11.62 3.36
N LYS A 62 16.17 -12.76 2.85
CA LYS A 62 17.52 -13.29 3.13
C LYS A 62 18.64 -12.52 2.43
N THR A 63 18.35 -11.96 1.25
CA THR A 63 19.35 -11.25 0.43
C THR A 63 19.38 -9.76 0.67
N HIS A 64 18.36 -9.20 1.32
CA HIS A 64 18.24 -7.79 1.60
C HIS A 64 17.91 -7.59 3.08
N GLU A 65 18.61 -6.69 3.73
CA GLU A 65 18.29 -6.29 5.11
C GLU A 65 17.02 -5.44 5.14
N VAL A 66 15.87 -6.10 5.06
CA VAL A 66 14.56 -5.43 5.04
C VAL A 66 14.07 -5.25 6.48
N ARG A 67 13.63 -4.05 6.80
CA ARG A 67 12.99 -3.73 8.10
C ARG A 67 11.75 -2.87 7.85
N PRO A 68 10.72 -2.98 8.68
CA PRO A 68 9.61 -2.03 8.65
C PRO A 68 10.13 -0.59 8.79
N ARG A 69 9.60 0.32 7.99
CA ARG A 69 10.03 1.73 7.97
C ARG A 69 8.89 2.72 8.10
N ALA A 70 7.71 2.34 7.67
CA ALA A 70 6.54 3.19 7.75
C ALA A 70 5.27 2.33 7.86
N PHE A 71 4.37 2.75 8.71
CA PHE A 71 2.97 2.36 8.68
C PHE A 71 2.21 3.42 7.90
N ILE A 72 1.32 3.00 7.01
CA ILE A 72 0.49 3.91 6.20
C ILE A 72 -0.95 3.41 6.25
N ALA A 73 -1.86 4.28 6.64
CA ALA A 73 -3.30 4.03 6.64
C ALA A 73 -4.03 5.05 5.77
N CYS A 74 -5.19 4.70 5.27
CA CYS A 74 -6.10 5.60 4.58
C CYS A 74 -7.52 5.06 4.67
N ASP A 75 -8.48 5.96 4.57
CA ASP A 75 -9.88 5.62 4.39
C ASP A 75 -10.12 5.50 2.89
N ARG A 76 -10.62 4.35 2.44
CA ARG A 76 -10.71 4.05 1.00
C ARG A 76 -12.12 3.70 0.58
N GLU A 77 -12.59 4.39 -0.45
CA GLU A 77 -13.70 3.93 -1.27
C GLU A 77 -13.18 3.34 -2.59
N ALA A 78 -13.76 2.20 -3.01
CA ALA A 78 -13.33 1.52 -4.22
C ALA A 78 -14.53 1.17 -5.09
N TYR A 79 -14.40 1.49 -6.37
CA TYR A 79 -15.41 1.27 -7.39
C TYR A 79 -14.85 0.41 -8.51
N ALA A 80 -15.68 -0.46 -9.06
CA ALA A 80 -15.37 -1.25 -10.25
C ALA A 80 -16.37 -0.92 -11.36
N GLY A 81 -15.92 -0.97 -12.60
CA GLY A 81 -16.78 -0.76 -13.76
C GLY A 81 -17.89 -1.82 -13.83
N ARG A 82 -19.12 -1.39 -14.04
CA ARG A 82 -20.23 -2.30 -14.23
C ARG A 82 -20.12 -2.91 -15.65
N GLY A 83 -19.81 -4.19 -15.73
CA GLY A 83 -19.58 -4.90 -17.02
C GLY A 83 -18.12 -4.89 -17.49
N ASP A 84 -17.28 -4.01 -16.96
CA ASP A 84 -15.82 -3.99 -17.16
C ASP A 84 -15.14 -4.04 -15.79
N GLY A 85 -14.93 -5.23 -15.28
CA GLY A 85 -14.30 -5.45 -13.97
C GLY A 85 -12.82 -5.03 -13.90
N GLU A 86 -12.22 -4.68 -15.03
CA GLU A 86 -10.84 -4.22 -15.11
C GLU A 86 -10.72 -2.72 -14.80
N LEU A 87 -11.74 -1.91 -15.14
CA LEU A 87 -11.79 -0.52 -14.71
C LEU A 87 -12.02 -0.44 -13.21
N ARG A 88 -11.09 0.17 -12.50
CA ARG A 88 -11.20 0.40 -11.06
C ARG A 88 -10.82 1.83 -10.72
N ILE A 89 -11.62 2.45 -9.87
CA ILE A 89 -11.36 3.79 -9.35
C ILE A 89 -11.37 3.70 -7.83
N THR A 90 -10.34 4.20 -7.18
CA THR A 90 -10.29 4.29 -5.72
C THR A 90 -10.11 5.74 -5.30
N PHE A 91 -10.76 6.12 -4.22
CA PHE A 91 -10.59 7.40 -3.54
C PHE A 91 -10.02 7.13 -2.16
N ASP A 92 -8.84 7.68 -1.89
CA ASP A 92 -8.17 7.56 -0.60
C ASP A 92 -8.22 8.91 0.10
N GLU A 93 -8.82 8.92 1.27
CA GLU A 93 -8.93 10.07 2.16
C GLU A 93 -8.14 9.82 3.44
N ASN A 94 -7.90 10.88 4.20
CA ASN A 94 -7.25 10.80 5.51
C ASN A 94 -5.99 9.92 5.47
N ILE A 95 -5.16 10.11 4.45
CA ILE A 95 -3.93 9.33 4.31
C ILE A 95 -2.98 9.76 5.40
N ARG A 96 -2.64 8.83 6.29
CA ARG A 96 -1.83 9.06 7.48
C ARG A 96 -0.70 8.05 7.59
N TRP A 97 0.38 8.42 8.25
CA TRP A 97 1.56 7.59 8.38
C TRP A 97 2.24 7.77 9.73
N ARG A 98 3.05 6.79 10.14
CA ARG A 98 3.95 6.89 11.28
C ARG A 98 5.21 6.08 11.04
N ALA A 99 6.30 6.47 11.70
CA ALA A 99 7.58 5.76 11.65
C ALA A 99 7.83 4.89 12.89
N GLU A 100 7.01 5.04 13.91
CA GLU A 100 7.04 4.28 15.16
C GLU A 100 5.79 3.42 15.29
N GLU A 101 5.80 2.45 16.21
CA GLU A 101 4.67 1.55 16.45
C GLU A 101 4.13 0.94 15.13
N LEU A 102 5.06 0.34 14.37
CA LEU A 102 4.77 -0.14 13.00
C LEU A 102 3.95 -1.43 12.96
N ASP A 103 3.52 -1.96 14.11
CA ASP A 103 2.62 -3.09 14.20
C ASP A 103 1.21 -2.72 13.72
N LEU A 104 0.59 -3.59 12.93
CA LEU A 104 -0.76 -3.39 12.37
C LEU A 104 -1.85 -3.40 13.46
N THR A 105 -1.55 -3.89 14.65
CA THR A 105 -2.49 -3.96 15.78
C THR A 105 -2.48 -2.68 16.65
N CYS A 106 -1.51 -1.77 16.43
CA CYS A 106 -1.38 -0.53 17.19
C CYS A 106 -2.34 0.58 16.71
N GLY A 107 -3.42 0.23 16.03
CA GLY A 107 -4.36 1.19 15.49
C GLY A 107 -3.88 1.86 14.20
N ASP A 108 -4.65 2.81 13.72
CA ASP A 108 -4.46 3.46 12.43
C ASP A 108 -4.06 4.94 12.53
N GLY A 109 -3.70 5.40 13.72
CA GLY A 109 -3.22 6.76 13.96
C GLY A 109 -1.92 7.08 13.24
N GLY A 110 -1.67 8.37 13.05
CA GLY A 110 -0.46 8.89 12.41
C GLY A 110 -0.61 10.32 11.93
N GLU A 111 0.47 10.88 11.39
CA GLU A 111 0.49 12.21 10.79
C GLU A 111 -0.13 12.20 9.39
N SER A 112 -0.85 13.24 9.02
CA SER A 112 -1.45 13.37 7.70
C SER A 112 -0.38 13.60 6.63
N ILE A 113 -0.47 12.88 5.51
CA ILE A 113 0.41 13.06 4.35
C ILE A 113 -0.08 14.19 3.44
N LEU A 114 -1.39 14.36 3.35
CA LEU A 114 -2.03 15.36 2.52
C LEU A 114 -2.76 16.41 3.37
N PRO A 115 -2.95 17.63 2.87
CA PRO A 115 -3.79 18.61 3.53
C PRO A 115 -5.18 18.05 3.82
N GLN A 116 -5.78 18.50 4.91
CA GLN A 116 -7.13 18.08 5.28
C GLN A 116 -8.14 18.35 4.16
N GLY A 117 -9.02 17.40 3.88
CA GLY A 117 -10.00 17.46 2.79
C GLY A 117 -9.44 17.11 1.41
N SER A 118 -8.17 16.75 1.30
CA SER A 118 -7.60 16.23 0.05
C SER A 118 -7.98 14.77 -0.15
N VAL A 119 -8.29 14.43 -1.40
CA VAL A 119 -8.62 13.06 -1.83
C VAL A 119 -7.63 12.62 -2.91
N LEU A 120 -7.05 11.47 -2.75
CA LEU A 120 -6.21 10.85 -3.76
C LEU A 120 -7.04 9.87 -4.59
N MET A 121 -7.31 10.23 -5.84
CA MET A 121 -7.97 9.34 -6.78
C MET A 121 -6.91 8.50 -7.54
N GLU A 122 -7.09 7.19 -7.55
CA GLU A 122 -6.29 6.26 -8.36
C GLU A 122 -7.21 5.55 -9.35
N ILE A 123 -6.90 5.66 -10.64
CA ILE A 123 -7.63 5.01 -11.72
C ILE A 123 -6.76 3.90 -12.29
N LYS A 124 -7.29 2.68 -12.37
CA LYS A 124 -6.68 1.54 -13.04
C LYS A 124 -7.51 1.19 -14.25
N LEU A 125 -6.84 1.13 -15.38
CA LEU A 125 -7.42 0.83 -16.69
C LEU A 125 -6.70 -0.39 -17.26
N PRO A 126 -7.42 -1.28 -17.96
CA PRO A 126 -6.78 -2.40 -18.67
C PRO A 126 -5.98 -1.90 -19.87
N GLU A 127 -6.52 -0.95 -20.61
CA GLU A 127 -5.96 -0.38 -21.84
C GLU A 127 -6.19 1.13 -21.89
N ALA A 128 -7.11 1.60 -22.71
CA ALA A 128 -7.45 3.00 -22.84
C ALA A 128 -8.59 3.41 -21.90
N ALA A 129 -8.60 4.67 -21.51
CA ALA A 129 -9.74 5.22 -20.75
C ALA A 129 -11.01 5.25 -21.62
N PRO A 130 -12.17 4.81 -21.10
CA PRO A 130 -13.44 5.02 -21.76
C PRO A 130 -13.67 6.52 -22.01
N LEU A 131 -14.32 6.86 -23.13
CA LEU A 131 -14.53 8.26 -23.52
C LEU A 131 -15.24 9.07 -22.44
N TRP A 132 -16.30 8.53 -21.84
CA TRP A 132 -17.03 9.19 -20.77
C TRP A 132 -16.13 9.55 -19.57
N LEU A 133 -15.14 8.68 -19.25
CA LEU A 133 -14.22 8.94 -18.14
C LEU A 133 -13.22 10.04 -18.51
N ALA A 134 -12.69 10.00 -19.74
CA ALA A 134 -11.79 11.03 -20.23
C ALA A 134 -12.46 12.42 -20.27
N GLU A 135 -13.71 12.48 -20.74
CA GLU A 135 -14.53 13.69 -20.75
C GLU A 135 -14.76 14.22 -19.33
N MET A 136 -15.22 13.35 -18.41
CA MET A 136 -15.45 13.72 -17.01
C MET A 136 -14.21 14.26 -16.33
N LEU A 137 -13.05 13.62 -16.51
CA LEU A 137 -11.78 14.09 -15.96
C LEU A 137 -11.39 15.46 -16.53
N SER A 138 -11.56 15.64 -17.84
CA SER A 138 -11.25 16.90 -18.53
C SER A 138 -12.16 18.04 -18.08
N GLU A 139 -13.46 17.82 -18.01
CA GLU A 139 -14.44 18.82 -17.55
C GLU A 139 -14.17 19.28 -16.14
N ASN A 140 -13.76 18.34 -15.27
CA ASN A 140 -13.40 18.65 -13.88
C ASN A 140 -11.95 19.09 -13.72
N ARG A 141 -11.17 19.23 -14.81
CA ARG A 141 -9.76 19.62 -14.80
C ARG A 141 -8.89 18.74 -13.90
N LEU A 142 -9.18 17.43 -13.88
CA LEU A 142 -8.43 16.45 -13.14
C LEU A 142 -7.31 15.88 -14.02
N PHE A 143 -6.07 16.16 -13.66
CA PHE A 143 -4.88 15.74 -14.39
C PHE A 143 -4.06 14.73 -13.58
N PRO A 144 -3.36 13.80 -14.24
CA PRO A 144 -2.47 12.87 -13.57
C PRO A 144 -1.38 13.60 -12.78
N ALA A 145 -1.16 13.17 -11.54
CA ALA A 145 -0.08 13.65 -10.68
C ALA A 145 0.83 12.49 -10.30
N GLY A 146 2.13 12.79 -10.18
CA GLY A 146 3.10 11.84 -9.63
C GLY A 146 2.99 11.83 -8.11
N PHE A 147 2.35 10.79 -7.55
CA PHE A 147 2.19 10.64 -6.10
C PHE A 147 2.55 9.23 -5.65
N SER A 148 3.32 9.13 -4.60
CA SER A 148 3.63 7.87 -3.93
C SER A 148 3.49 8.05 -2.43
N LYS A 149 2.53 7.36 -1.80
CA LYS A 149 2.32 7.40 -0.35
C LYS A 149 3.63 7.15 0.41
N TYR A 150 4.35 6.09 0.06
CA TYR A 150 5.65 5.79 0.68
C TYR A 150 6.69 6.87 0.40
N GLY A 151 6.72 7.40 -0.83
CA GLY A 151 7.65 8.48 -1.19
C GLY A 151 7.40 9.77 -0.39
N GLU A 152 6.15 10.11 -0.12
CA GLU A 152 5.81 11.27 0.72
C GLU A 152 6.18 11.02 2.20
N CYS A 153 5.94 9.82 2.73
CA CYS A 153 6.42 9.44 4.06
C CYS A 153 7.95 9.57 4.17
N TYR A 154 8.67 9.10 3.15
CA TYR A 154 10.13 9.19 3.12
C TYR A 154 10.62 10.64 3.13
N LYS A 155 10.01 11.51 2.32
CA LYS A 155 10.32 12.95 2.32
C LYS A 155 10.01 13.60 3.67
N ALA A 156 8.85 13.30 4.26
CA ALA A 156 8.47 13.82 5.56
C ALA A 156 9.46 13.41 6.66
N ASN A 157 9.92 12.16 6.66
CA ASN A 157 10.95 11.67 7.58
C ASN A 157 12.28 12.42 7.43
N LEU A 158 12.71 12.70 6.21
CA LEU A 158 13.94 13.46 5.95
C LEU A 158 13.82 14.91 6.44
N ILE A 159 12.66 15.53 6.25
CA ILE A 159 12.40 16.91 6.68
C ILE A 159 12.34 16.99 8.21
N ASN A 160 11.76 16.01 8.87
CA ASN A 160 11.65 15.95 10.33
C ASN A 160 12.92 15.47 11.05
N GLY A 161 14.02 15.25 10.32
CA GLY A 161 15.33 14.91 10.90
C GLY A 161 15.44 13.49 11.44
N VAL A 162 14.49 12.62 11.16
CA VAL A 162 14.61 11.18 11.46
C VAL A 162 15.50 10.55 10.40
N ILE A 163 16.80 10.61 10.62
CA ILE A 163 17.81 9.97 9.77
C ILE A 163 17.63 8.46 9.90
N PHE A 164 17.18 7.80 8.85
CA PHE A 164 17.35 6.36 8.75
C PHE A 164 18.86 6.11 8.60
N SER A 165 19.51 5.70 9.69
CA SER A 165 20.88 5.16 9.60
C SER A 165 20.85 3.97 8.65
N VAL A 166 21.65 4.05 7.62
CA VAL A 166 21.91 2.97 6.64
C VAL A 166 22.59 1.82 7.32
#